data_d1aff31b1132bcac356d2e9ea80d20bd
#
_entry.id   d1aff31b1132bcac356d2e9ea80d20bd
#
_cell.length_a   1.000
_cell.length_b   1.000
_cell.length_c   1.000
_cell.angle_alpha   90.00
_cell.angle_beta   90.00
_cell.angle_gamma   90.00
#
_symmetry.space_group_name_H-M   'P 1'
#
loop_
_entity.id
_entity.type
_entity.pdbx_description
1 polymer ?
#
loop_
_entity_poly.entity_id
_entity_poly.type
_entity_poly.pdbx_seq_one_letter_code
_entity_poly.pdbx_strand_id
1 'polypeptide(L)'
;MKIIVQKFGGTSVRDENGRKHALHHIKKSLDAGYKVVTVVSAMGRKGEPYATDTLLSLVNQEESHISNREQDLLLSCGELISAIVFSNMLNENGIKAAALNGAQAGFITNDDFTNAKIIEMNCDRIHEELADVDVIVVDRIPRANEKR
;
A
#
# COMPACT_ATOMS: atom_id res chain seq x y z
N MET A 1 -0.05 21.56 -9.69
CA MET A 1 -0.17 20.64 -8.51
C MET A 1 1.21 20.16 -8.13
N LYS A 2 1.60 20.34 -6.89
CA LYS A 2 2.87 19.79 -6.35
C LYS A 2 2.55 18.49 -5.61
N ILE A 3 3.23 17.42 -5.96
CA ILE A 3 3.02 16.08 -5.37
C ILE A 3 4.29 15.64 -4.66
N ILE A 4 4.15 15.13 -3.46
CA ILE A 4 5.22 14.45 -2.71
C ILE A 4 4.85 12.98 -2.50
N VAL A 5 5.82 12.10 -2.64
CA VAL A 5 5.66 10.67 -2.35
C VAL A 5 6.32 10.36 -1.02
N GLN A 6 5.58 9.74 -0.11
CA GLN A 6 6.07 9.32 1.20
C GLN A 6 5.84 7.83 1.39
N LYS A 7 6.86 7.11 1.82
CA LYS A 7 6.77 5.68 2.10
C LYS A 7 6.84 5.42 3.61
N PHE A 8 5.89 4.64 4.10
CA PHE A 8 5.86 4.17 5.48
C PHE A 8 5.94 2.64 5.53
N GLY A 9 6.97 2.12 6.19
CA GLY A 9 7.16 0.69 6.37
C GLY A 9 6.18 0.06 7.36
N GLY A 10 6.17 -1.26 7.46
CA GLY A 10 5.25 -2.01 8.31
C GLY A 10 5.30 -1.63 9.79
N THR A 11 6.46 -1.28 10.31
CA THR A 11 6.61 -0.79 11.70
C THR A 11 6.03 0.60 11.91
N SER A 12 6.04 1.46 10.89
CA SER A 12 5.47 2.81 10.95
C SER A 12 3.94 2.82 10.90
N VAL A 13 3.32 1.79 10.33
CA VAL A 13 1.86 1.69 10.21
C VAL A 13 1.23 0.62 11.12
N ARG A 14 2.07 -0.08 11.87
CA ARG A 14 1.73 -1.24 12.70
C ARG A 14 0.65 -0.94 13.73
N ASP A 15 0.82 0.14 14.48
CA ASP A 15 -0.01 0.49 15.60
C ASP A 15 -0.49 1.95 15.50
N GLU A 16 -1.37 2.32 16.41
CA GLU A 16 -1.94 3.67 16.46
C GLU A 16 -0.87 4.74 16.62
N ASN A 17 0.14 4.49 17.43
CA ASN A 17 1.22 5.45 17.68
C ASN A 17 2.08 5.70 16.43
N GLY A 18 2.46 4.64 15.72
CA GLY A 18 3.17 4.74 14.45
C GLY A 18 2.36 5.49 13.39
N ARG A 19 1.06 5.18 13.28
CA ARG A 19 0.15 5.88 12.36
C ARG A 19 -0.02 7.36 12.71
N LYS A 20 -0.02 7.75 13.98
CA LYS A 20 -0.03 9.16 14.41
C LYS A 20 1.22 9.91 13.96
N HIS A 21 2.39 9.28 14.03
CA HIS A 21 3.63 9.86 13.53
C HIS A 21 3.59 10.04 12.00
N ALA A 22 3.11 9.04 11.27
CA ALA A 22 2.93 9.15 9.83
C ALA A 22 1.93 10.26 9.46
N LEU A 23 0.81 10.37 10.19
CA LEU A 23 -0.17 11.42 10.06
C LEU A 23 0.45 12.82 10.22
N HIS A 24 1.33 13.00 11.20
CA HIS A 24 2.04 14.26 11.42
C HIS A 24 2.87 14.66 10.18
N HIS A 25 3.61 13.73 9.60
CA HIS A 25 4.39 13.99 8.38
C HIS A 25 3.52 14.34 7.18
N ILE A 26 2.38 13.67 7.03
CA ILE A 26 1.42 13.96 5.96
C ILE A 26 0.82 15.36 6.13
N LYS A 27 0.36 15.71 7.33
CA LYS A 27 -0.17 17.04 7.62
C LYS A 27 0.84 18.14 7.31
N LYS A 28 2.09 17.95 7.71
CA LYS A 28 3.17 18.90 7.42
C LYS A 28 3.35 19.12 5.92
N SER A 29 3.26 18.08 5.11
CA SER A 29 3.37 18.18 3.66
C SER A 29 2.15 18.87 3.04
N LEU A 30 0.95 18.57 3.52
CA LEU A 30 -0.29 19.22 3.08
C LEU A 30 -0.26 20.72 3.42
N ASP A 31 0.18 21.09 4.62
CA ASP A 31 0.33 22.50 5.05
C ASP A 31 1.36 23.25 4.19
N ALA A 32 2.37 22.56 3.67
CA ALA A 32 3.35 23.12 2.73
C ALA A 32 2.83 23.21 1.27
N GLY A 33 1.57 22.85 1.03
CA GLY A 33 0.91 22.97 -0.29
C GLY A 33 1.08 21.78 -1.21
N TYR A 34 1.53 20.62 -0.71
CA TYR A 34 1.64 19.40 -1.50
C TYR A 34 0.34 18.58 -1.46
N LYS A 35 0.06 17.89 -2.55
CA LYS A 35 -0.74 16.66 -2.53
C LYS A 35 0.20 15.49 -2.19
N VAL A 36 -0.31 14.47 -1.51
CA VAL A 36 0.54 13.38 -1.02
C VAL A 36 0.12 12.05 -1.64
N VAL A 37 1.10 11.32 -2.18
CA VAL A 37 0.97 9.90 -2.48
C VAL A 37 1.76 9.16 -1.43
N THR A 38 1.08 8.39 -0.59
CA THR A 38 1.75 7.60 0.44
C THR A 38 1.71 6.12 0.09
N VAL A 39 2.86 5.46 0.24
CA VAL A 39 3.01 4.03 0.00
C VAL A 39 3.17 3.33 1.35
N VAL A 40 2.32 2.36 1.63
CA VAL A 40 2.33 1.61 2.89
C VAL A 40 2.62 0.13 2.67
N SER A 41 3.32 -0.48 3.62
CA SER A 41 3.55 -1.92 3.68
C SER A 41 2.46 -2.61 4.51
N ALA A 42 2.39 -3.94 4.47
CA ALA A 42 1.55 -4.72 5.36
C ALA A 42 1.82 -4.34 6.84
N MET A 43 0.76 -4.31 7.65
CA MET A 43 0.85 -3.96 9.07
C MET A 43 1.45 -5.10 9.88
N GLY A 44 2.26 -4.73 10.87
CA GLY A 44 2.60 -5.61 11.97
C GLY A 44 3.84 -6.45 11.77
N ARG A 45 4.08 -7.27 12.79
CA ARG A 45 5.19 -8.22 12.91
C ARG A 45 4.65 -9.64 12.95
N LYS A 46 5.54 -10.63 12.85
CA LYS A 46 5.21 -12.04 13.00
C LYS A 46 4.29 -12.27 14.20
N GLY A 47 3.20 -12.99 13.99
CA GLY A 47 2.18 -13.29 14.99
C GLY A 47 1.00 -12.30 15.01
N GLU A 48 1.11 -11.14 14.41
CA GLU A 48 -0.03 -10.22 14.26
C GLU A 48 -0.89 -10.60 13.03
N PRO A 49 -2.23 -10.40 13.07
CA PRO A 49 -3.16 -11.02 12.11
C PRO A 49 -2.87 -10.75 10.63
N TYR A 50 -2.38 -9.56 10.31
CA TYR A 50 -2.21 -9.10 8.92
C TYR A 50 -0.75 -8.98 8.49
N ALA A 51 0.17 -9.45 9.33
CA ALA A 51 1.59 -9.46 9.00
C ALA A 51 1.89 -10.46 7.88
N THR A 52 2.87 -10.16 7.05
CA THR A 52 3.31 -11.01 5.94
C THR A 52 3.59 -12.44 6.40
N ASP A 53 4.37 -12.62 7.47
CA ASP A 53 4.72 -13.94 8.00
C ASP A 53 3.48 -14.70 8.52
N THR A 54 2.51 -14.01 9.11
CA THR A 54 1.27 -14.61 9.57
C THR A 54 0.43 -15.11 8.40
N LEU A 55 0.32 -14.32 7.33
CA LEU A 55 -0.41 -14.73 6.13
C LEU A 55 0.25 -15.94 5.46
N LEU A 56 1.57 -15.96 5.34
CA LEU A 56 2.31 -17.09 4.79
C LEU A 56 2.13 -18.36 5.64
N SER A 57 1.99 -18.23 6.95
CA SER A 57 1.76 -19.38 7.83
C SER A 57 0.42 -20.10 7.57
N LEU A 58 -0.56 -19.42 6.97
CA LEU A 58 -1.86 -20.01 6.63
C LEU A 58 -1.74 -21.12 5.56
N VAL A 59 -0.71 -21.08 4.76
CA VAL A 59 -0.47 -22.03 3.65
C VAL A 59 0.73 -22.94 3.92
N ASN A 60 1.21 -23.01 5.16
CA ASN A 60 2.33 -23.84 5.59
C ASN A 60 3.54 -23.70 4.65
N GLN A 61 4.20 -22.56 4.67
CA GLN A 61 5.20 -22.10 3.70
C GLN A 61 6.27 -23.15 3.32
N GLU A 62 6.70 -24.01 4.27
CA GLU A 62 7.72 -25.04 4.02
C GLU A 62 7.20 -26.23 3.20
N GLU A 63 5.92 -26.50 3.27
CA GLU A 63 5.23 -27.59 2.57
C GLU A 63 4.09 -27.10 1.67
N SER A 64 4.15 -25.83 1.29
CA SER A 64 3.08 -25.19 0.53
C SER A 64 2.96 -25.78 -0.88
N HIS A 65 1.72 -26.05 -1.27
CA HIS A 65 1.37 -26.49 -2.62
C HIS A 65 0.78 -25.37 -3.49
N ILE A 66 0.74 -24.12 -2.97
CA ILE A 66 0.25 -22.98 -3.76
C ILE A 66 1.29 -22.53 -4.78
N SER A 67 0.81 -21.98 -5.89
CA SER A 67 1.66 -21.34 -6.88
C SER A 67 2.24 -20.02 -6.37
N ASN A 68 3.34 -19.56 -6.97
CA ASN A 68 3.89 -18.22 -6.68
C ASN A 68 2.86 -17.11 -6.93
N ARG A 69 1.98 -17.28 -7.92
CA ARG A 69 0.88 -16.34 -8.20
C ARG A 69 -0.09 -16.26 -7.02
N GLU A 70 -0.50 -17.39 -6.47
CA GLU A 70 -1.40 -17.42 -5.31
C GLU A 70 -0.72 -16.89 -4.04
N GLN A 71 0.57 -17.11 -3.88
CA GLN A 71 1.36 -16.53 -2.80
C GLN A 71 1.36 -15.01 -2.90
N ASP A 72 1.59 -14.45 -4.07
CA ASP A 72 1.53 -13.00 -4.30
C ASP A 72 0.13 -12.44 -3.99
N LEU A 73 -0.94 -13.12 -4.40
CA LEU A 73 -2.30 -12.73 -4.07
C LEU A 73 -2.55 -12.74 -2.55
N LEU A 74 -2.11 -13.77 -1.85
CA LEU A 74 -2.25 -13.86 -0.40
C LEU A 74 -1.55 -12.69 0.32
N LEU A 75 -0.33 -12.39 -0.08
CA LEU A 75 0.44 -11.30 0.51
C LEU A 75 -0.14 -9.93 0.19
N SER A 76 -0.72 -9.76 -1.00
CA SER A 76 -1.38 -8.50 -1.38
C SER A 76 -2.58 -8.17 -0.49
N CYS A 77 -3.25 -9.18 0.07
CA CYS A 77 -4.35 -8.96 1.00
C CYS A 77 -3.93 -8.15 2.24
N GLY A 78 -2.79 -8.47 2.83
CA GLY A 78 -2.27 -7.74 3.99
C GLY A 78 -1.87 -6.31 3.66
N GLU A 79 -1.29 -6.09 2.51
CA GLU A 79 -0.90 -4.77 2.04
C GLU A 79 -2.12 -3.90 1.73
N LEU A 80 -3.15 -4.46 1.12
CA LEU A 80 -4.41 -3.78 0.83
C LEU A 80 -5.16 -3.40 2.12
N ILE A 81 -5.22 -4.31 3.09
CA ILE A 81 -5.81 -4.01 4.41
C ILE A 81 -5.08 -2.82 5.05
N SER A 82 -3.75 -2.81 5.02
CA SER A 82 -2.94 -1.71 5.56
C SER A 82 -3.28 -0.38 4.87
N ALA A 83 -3.39 -0.36 3.55
CA ALA A 83 -3.74 0.85 2.80
C ALA A 83 -5.13 1.38 3.17
N ILE A 84 -6.11 0.49 3.31
CA ILE A 84 -7.49 0.87 3.68
C ILE A 84 -7.55 1.41 5.12
N VAL A 85 -6.91 0.73 6.07
CA VAL A 85 -6.86 1.17 7.47
C VAL A 85 -6.18 2.54 7.59
N PHE A 86 -5.09 2.74 6.86
CA PHE A 86 -4.38 4.02 6.85
C PHE A 86 -5.21 5.14 6.22
N SER A 87 -5.86 4.89 5.10
CA SER A 87 -6.77 5.84 4.45
C SER A 87 -7.95 6.20 5.37
N ASN A 88 -8.53 5.23 6.07
CA ASN A 88 -9.60 5.48 7.03
C ASN A 88 -9.12 6.40 8.16
N MET A 89 -7.95 6.16 8.72
CA MET A 89 -7.36 7.01 9.75
C MET A 89 -7.20 8.46 9.27
N LEU A 90 -6.75 8.68 8.04
CA LEU A 90 -6.64 10.01 7.46
C LEU A 90 -8.00 10.69 7.35
N ASN A 91 -9.01 10.00 6.85
CA ASN A 91 -10.38 10.52 6.74
C ASN A 91 -10.97 10.84 8.11
N GLU A 92 -10.76 10.02 9.13
CA GLU A 92 -11.17 10.29 10.51
C GLU A 92 -10.51 11.55 11.09
N ASN A 93 -9.35 11.93 10.58
CA ASN A 93 -8.64 13.16 10.96
C ASN A 93 -8.92 14.35 10.02
N GLY A 94 -9.98 14.30 9.23
CA GLY A 94 -10.42 15.39 8.37
C GLY A 94 -9.61 15.56 7.09
N ILE A 95 -8.76 14.60 6.73
CA ILE A 95 -7.97 14.61 5.49
C ILE A 95 -8.69 13.76 4.46
N LYS A 96 -9.02 14.35 3.30
CA LYS A 96 -9.62 13.60 2.20
C LYS A 96 -8.58 12.64 1.62
N ALA A 97 -8.79 11.35 1.82
CA ALA A 97 -7.91 10.28 1.35
C ALA A 97 -8.67 9.17 0.66
N ALA A 98 -8.01 8.53 -0.30
CA ALA A 98 -8.49 7.34 -0.99
C ALA A 98 -7.38 6.29 -1.06
N ALA A 99 -7.74 5.01 -0.96
CA ALA A 99 -6.81 3.91 -1.11
C ALA A 99 -6.89 3.32 -2.53
N LEU A 100 -5.74 3.04 -3.12
CA LEU A 100 -5.61 2.33 -4.39
C LEU A 100 -4.66 1.14 -4.20
N ASN A 101 -4.96 0.02 -4.86
CA ASN A 101 -3.94 -1.00 -5.03
C ASN A 101 -2.95 -0.60 -6.15
N GLY A 102 -1.83 -1.32 -6.25
CA GLY A 102 -0.79 -0.99 -7.21
C GLY A 102 -1.27 -0.94 -8.66
N ALA A 103 -2.12 -1.88 -9.07
CA ALA A 103 -2.67 -1.90 -10.41
C ALA A 103 -3.59 -0.70 -10.68
N GLN A 104 -4.45 -0.34 -9.72
CA GLN A 104 -5.28 0.86 -9.81
C GLN A 104 -4.45 2.15 -9.83
N ALA A 105 -3.33 2.17 -9.11
CA ALA A 105 -2.40 3.29 -9.12
C ALA A 105 -1.57 3.40 -10.41
N GLY A 106 -1.71 2.42 -11.32
CA GLY A 106 -1.11 2.43 -12.64
C GLY A 106 0.24 1.74 -12.76
N PHE A 107 0.65 0.96 -11.76
CA PHE A 107 1.84 0.14 -11.87
C PHE A 107 1.60 -1.10 -12.71
N ILE A 108 2.42 -1.30 -13.72
CA ILE A 108 2.42 -2.49 -14.56
C ILE A 108 3.73 -3.24 -14.27
N THR A 109 3.58 -4.51 -13.90
CA THR A 109 4.72 -5.38 -13.61
C THR A 109 4.83 -6.49 -14.65
N ASN A 110 6.01 -7.13 -14.71
CA ASN A 110 6.12 -8.42 -15.39
C ASN A 110 5.39 -9.50 -14.55
N ASP A 111 5.29 -10.69 -15.11
CA ASP A 111 4.64 -11.87 -14.52
C ASP A 111 5.62 -12.81 -13.79
N ASP A 112 6.77 -12.28 -13.38
CA ASP A 112 7.72 -12.99 -12.52
C ASP A 112 7.22 -12.95 -11.06
N PHE A 113 6.25 -13.83 -10.76
CA PHE A 113 5.62 -13.89 -9.44
C PHE A 113 6.66 -14.10 -8.34
N THR A 114 6.44 -13.46 -7.20
CA THR A 114 7.33 -13.34 -6.04
C THR A 114 8.56 -12.45 -6.25
N ASN A 115 8.94 -12.14 -7.49
CA ASN A 115 10.09 -11.31 -7.86
C ASN A 115 9.75 -10.30 -8.97
N ALA A 116 8.51 -9.87 -9.02
CA ALA A 116 8.01 -8.98 -10.06
C ALA A 116 8.76 -7.64 -10.09
N LYS A 117 9.00 -7.15 -11.31
CA LYS A 117 9.59 -5.84 -11.56
C LYS A 117 8.60 -4.93 -12.25
N ILE A 118 8.62 -3.66 -11.87
CA ILE A 118 7.84 -2.63 -12.56
C ILE A 118 8.44 -2.44 -13.94
N ILE A 119 7.61 -2.59 -14.99
CA ILE A 119 8.00 -2.39 -16.38
C ILE A 119 7.43 -1.11 -16.96
N GLU A 120 6.31 -0.62 -16.41
CA GLU A 120 5.66 0.61 -16.82
C GLU A 120 4.89 1.21 -15.66
N MET A 121 4.69 2.52 -15.69
CA MET A 121 3.82 3.23 -14.76
C MET A 121 2.99 4.27 -15.50
N ASN A 122 1.66 4.20 -15.34
CA ASN A 122 0.74 5.23 -15.81
C ASN A 122 0.15 5.98 -14.60
N CYS A 123 0.47 7.25 -14.48
CA CYS A 123 0.05 8.08 -13.34
C CYS A 123 -1.30 8.77 -13.54
N ASP A 124 -2.00 8.56 -14.65
CA ASP A 124 -3.24 9.28 -14.97
C ASP A 124 -4.28 9.12 -13.87
N ARG A 125 -4.50 7.89 -13.38
CA ARG A 125 -5.44 7.63 -12.30
C ARG A 125 -5.07 8.35 -10.99
N ILE A 126 -3.79 8.41 -10.65
CA ILE A 126 -3.31 9.14 -9.47
C ILE A 126 -3.63 10.64 -9.62
N HIS A 127 -3.39 11.22 -10.78
CA HIS A 127 -3.70 12.63 -11.03
C HIS A 127 -5.20 12.92 -10.99
N GLU A 128 -6.02 12.05 -11.57
CA GLU A 128 -7.48 12.16 -11.53
C GLU A 128 -8.01 12.13 -10.09
N GLU A 129 -7.59 11.15 -9.30
CA GLU A 129 -8.01 11.02 -7.89
C GLU A 129 -7.54 12.21 -7.04
N LEU A 130 -6.32 12.71 -7.24
CA LEU A 130 -5.79 13.87 -6.52
C LEU A 130 -6.51 15.18 -6.84
N ALA A 131 -7.34 15.23 -7.87
CA ALA A 131 -8.24 16.36 -8.09
C ALA A 131 -9.33 16.44 -7.02
N ASP A 132 -9.78 15.29 -6.51
CA ASP A 132 -10.88 15.17 -5.55
C ASP A 132 -10.42 14.94 -4.10
N VAL A 133 -9.24 14.32 -3.91
CA VAL A 133 -8.67 14.03 -2.60
C VAL A 133 -7.31 14.71 -2.41
N ASP A 134 -6.85 14.78 -1.18
CA ASP A 134 -5.55 15.38 -0.82
C ASP A 134 -4.43 14.33 -0.69
N VAL A 135 -4.80 13.11 -0.36
CA VAL A 135 -3.88 12.00 -0.16
C VAL A 135 -4.38 10.75 -0.86
N ILE A 136 -3.50 10.10 -1.61
CA ILE A 136 -3.70 8.74 -2.10
C ILE A 136 -2.81 7.79 -1.31
N VAL A 137 -3.41 6.73 -0.79
CA VAL A 137 -2.71 5.64 -0.12
C VAL A 137 -2.59 4.47 -1.07
N VAL A 138 -1.38 4.07 -1.39
CA VAL A 138 -1.10 2.94 -2.30
C VAL A 138 -0.49 1.81 -1.49
N ASP A 139 -0.93 0.58 -1.71
CA ASP A 139 -0.30 -0.58 -1.14
C ASP A 139 1.12 -0.78 -1.73
N ARG A 140 1.97 -1.43 -0.96
CA ARG A 140 3.34 -1.70 -1.41
C ARG A 140 3.32 -2.60 -2.63
N ILE A 141 4.06 -2.20 -3.64
CA ILE A 141 4.24 -2.89 -4.91
C ILE A 141 5.66 -3.45 -5.00
N PRO A 142 5.94 -4.37 -5.86
CA PRO A 142 5.11 -4.94 -6.90
C PRO A 142 4.69 -6.38 -6.59
N ARG A 143 3.46 -6.70 -6.90
CA ARG A 143 3.01 -8.07 -7.15
C ARG A 143 2.81 -8.20 -8.64
N ALA A 144 3.08 -9.37 -9.20
CA ALA A 144 2.90 -9.56 -10.62
C ALA A 144 1.43 -9.31 -11.03
N ASN A 145 1.25 -8.51 -12.06
CA ASN A 145 -0.06 -8.24 -12.63
C ASN A 145 -0.33 -9.25 -13.73
N GLU A 146 -1.47 -9.94 -13.66
CA GLU A 146 -1.92 -10.76 -14.78
C GLU A 146 -2.20 -9.84 -15.99
N LYS A 147 -1.64 -10.18 -17.13
CA LYS A 147 -2.13 -9.63 -18.39
C LYS A 147 -3.56 -10.11 -18.56
N ARG A 148 -4.48 -9.17 -18.60
CA ARG A 148 -5.86 -9.46 -19.01
C ARG A 148 -5.93 -9.67 -20.51
#